data_d275a40952b136138b97058a88a622a5
#
_entry.id   d275a40952b136138b97058a88a622a5
#
_cell.length_a   1.000
_cell.length_b   1.000
_cell.length_c   1.000
_cell.angle_alpha   90.00
_cell.angle_beta   90.00
_cell.angle_gamma   90.00
#
_symmetry.space_group_name_H-M   'P 1'
#
loop_
_entity.id
_entity.type
_entity.pdbx_description
1 polymer ?
#
loop_
_entity_poly.entity_id
_entity_poly.type
_entity_poly.pdbx_seq_one_letter_code
_entity_poly.pdbx_strand_id
1 'polypeptide(L)'
;MKLLCLSNGHGEDGIAVRILEELRKLPNAPEIASLPLVGEGRAYTKADIPIIGPVKKMPSGGFIYMDGRQLWKDVRGGLLGLTCAQNRLVRRWAKRGGSILAVGDIVPLFFAWSSGANYAFVGTAKSEYYLRDESGWLSRSRGLEGWSGSVYLPWERWLMGRRHCKAVFPRDRLTTSVLKQFSLPAFDLGNPMMDGIFPATPEPIFYDKAAGEKEKVRPLKVLLLPGSRVPEAEQNWQLILKAVTNILQEFSGRSVLFLAAIAPTLDIDSFRGSLTGWEEENALPEDAPINDISALAFSREGGQLVLTQNAYNACLLGADFAIAMAGTATEQFVGLGKPVIAFPGSGPQFNYRFAEAQTRLLGHSVTLVQKPEETAKTIQGILAKPDRLQLIAQNGIKRMGKPGAAARIARCLLEKMSE
;
A
#
# COMPACT_ATOMS: atom_id res chain seq x y z
N MET A 1 4.46 12.82 -28.28
CA MET A 1 4.09 11.43 -27.92
C MET A 1 2.73 11.44 -27.21
N LYS A 2 1.91 10.37 -27.34
CA LYS A 2 0.64 10.21 -26.61
C LYS A 2 0.76 9.00 -25.70
N LEU A 3 0.32 9.11 -24.44
CA LEU A 3 0.39 8.04 -23.43
C LEU A 3 -0.97 7.79 -22.81
N LEU A 4 -1.44 6.55 -22.86
CA LEU A 4 -2.62 6.06 -22.14
C LEU A 4 -2.19 5.26 -20.94
N CYS A 5 -2.62 5.67 -19.75
CA CYS A 5 -2.42 4.92 -18.52
C CYS A 5 -3.62 4.01 -18.25
N LEU A 6 -3.35 2.72 -18.04
CA LEU A 6 -4.32 1.71 -17.63
C LEU A 6 -4.05 1.34 -16.18
N SER A 7 -5.07 1.31 -15.33
CA SER A 7 -4.96 0.89 -13.92
C SER A 7 -6.13 -0.01 -13.51
N ASN A 8 -5.97 -0.74 -12.41
CA ASN A 8 -6.86 -1.82 -12.05
C ASN A 8 -7.46 -1.67 -10.63
N GLY A 9 -7.72 -0.42 -10.21
CA GLY A 9 -8.37 -0.15 -8.92
C GLY A 9 -7.80 1.04 -8.16
N HIS A 10 -8.37 1.32 -6.99
CA HIS A 10 -8.06 2.54 -6.23
C HIS A 10 -6.59 2.70 -5.80
N GLY A 11 -5.93 1.61 -5.40
CA GLY A 11 -4.52 1.63 -5.01
C GLY A 11 -3.62 1.90 -6.21
N GLU A 12 -3.88 1.22 -7.31
CA GLU A 12 -3.17 1.34 -8.58
C GLU A 12 -3.41 2.70 -9.24
N ASP A 13 -4.63 3.24 -9.14
CA ASP A 13 -4.95 4.58 -9.63
C ASP A 13 -4.07 5.63 -8.93
N GLY A 14 -3.90 5.52 -7.61
CA GLY A 14 -3.03 6.42 -6.84
C GLY A 14 -1.54 6.32 -7.24
N ILE A 15 -1.05 5.11 -7.49
CA ILE A 15 0.32 4.88 -7.99
C ILE A 15 0.47 5.48 -9.39
N ALA A 16 -0.48 5.23 -10.27
CA ALA A 16 -0.50 5.74 -11.63
C ALA A 16 -0.49 7.28 -11.64
N VAL A 17 -1.36 7.92 -10.86
CA VAL A 17 -1.44 9.38 -10.75
C VAL A 17 -0.10 9.98 -10.36
N ARG A 18 0.58 9.45 -9.33
CA ARG A 18 1.89 9.94 -8.90
C ARG A 18 2.92 9.91 -10.03
N ILE A 19 2.95 8.82 -10.82
CA ILE A 19 3.85 8.71 -11.97
C ILE A 19 3.48 9.73 -13.06
N LEU A 20 2.20 9.90 -13.35
CA LEU A 20 1.73 10.81 -14.39
C LEU A 20 1.92 12.29 -14.01
N GLU A 21 1.77 12.66 -12.75
CA GLU A 21 2.09 13.99 -12.24
C GLU A 21 3.57 14.32 -12.39
N GLU A 22 4.46 13.37 -12.05
CA GLU A 22 5.90 13.55 -12.28
C GLU A 22 6.24 13.62 -13.76
N LEU A 23 5.57 12.84 -14.61
CA LEU A 23 5.76 12.85 -16.05
C LEU A 23 5.35 14.21 -16.67
N ARG A 24 4.28 14.84 -16.18
CA ARG A 24 3.83 16.17 -16.59
C ARG A 24 4.85 17.28 -16.32
N LYS A 25 5.71 17.10 -15.32
CA LYS A 25 6.77 18.08 -14.96
C LYS A 25 7.99 18.00 -15.89
N LEU A 26 8.11 16.95 -16.70
CA LEU A 26 9.28 16.75 -17.56
C LEU A 26 9.20 17.58 -18.84
N PRO A 27 10.36 18.05 -19.36
CA PRO A 27 10.42 18.59 -20.71
C PRO A 27 9.91 17.56 -21.72
N ASN A 28 9.12 17.97 -22.69
CA ASN A 28 8.51 17.09 -23.70
C ASN A 28 7.54 16.04 -23.12
N ALA A 29 6.86 16.37 -22.03
CA ALA A 29 5.81 15.53 -21.48
C ALA A 29 4.80 15.12 -22.59
N PRO A 30 4.37 13.84 -22.62
CA PRO A 30 3.38 13.37 -23.58
C PRO A 30 2.00 13.96 -23.31
N GLU A 31 1.13 13.93 -24.32
CA GLU A 31 -0.32 14.05 -24.09
C GLU A 31 -0.79 12.82 -23.28
N ILE A 32 -1.33 13.05 -22.10
CA ILE A 32 -1.69 12.00 -21.14
C ILE A 32 -3.20 11.81 -21.08
N ALA A 33 -3.64 10.56 -21.14
CA ALA A 33 -5.00 10.14 -20.82
C ALA A 33 -4.97 8.92 -19.89
N SER A 34 -6.06 8.65 -19.20
CA SER A 34 -6.21 7.49 -18.32
C SER A 34 -7.45 6.67 -18.67
N LEU A 35 -7.40 5.39 -18.35
CA LEU A 35 -8.52 4.46 -18.43
C LEU A 35 -8.44 3.51 -17.22
N PRO A 36 -9.12 3.82 -16.11
CA PRO A 36 -9.29 2.86 -15.02
C PRO A 36 -10.15 1.70 -15.53
N LEU A 37 -9.58 0.48 -15.51
CA LEU A 37 -10.26 -0.72 -16.00
C LEU A 37 -11.38 -1.14 -15.06
N VAL A 38 -11.21 -0.86 -13.76
CA VAL A 38 -12.21 -1.07 -12.71
C VAL A 38 -12.26 0.18 -11.83
N GLY A 39 -13.47 0.53 -11.36
CA GLY A 39 -13.68 1.72 -10.55
C GLY A 39 -14.08 2.94 -11.37
N GLU A 40 -14.18 4.09 -10.72
CA GLU A 40 -14.63 5.36 -11.30
C GLU A 40 -13.46 6.30 -11.63
N GLY A 41 -12.22 5.92 -11.26
CA GLY A 41 -11.02 6.73 -11.53
C GLY A 41 -10.97 8.06 -10.76
N ARG A 42 -11.53 8.14 -9.56
CA ARG A 42 -11.58 9.37 -8.74
C ARG A 42 -10.21 10.00 -8.51
N ALA A 43 -9.15 9.20 -8.43
CA ALA A 43 -7.80 9.71 -8.27
C ALA A 43 -7.37 10.54 -9.49
N TYR A 44 -7.68 10.07 -10.70
CA TYR A 44 -7.39 10.79 -11.94
C TYR A 44 -8.18 12.10 -12.03
N THR A 45 -9.47 12.08 -11.70
CA THR A 45 -10.31 13.29 -11.70
C THR A 45 -9.77 14.35 -10.74
N LYS A 46 -9.32 13.94 -9.54
CA LYS A 46 -8.71 14.87 -8.56
C LYS A 46 -7.39 15.47 -9.05
N ALA A 47 -6.67 14.77 -9.92
CA ALA A 47 -5.39 15.20 -10.48
C ALA A 47 -5.52 15.86 -11.87
N ASP A 48 -6.73 16.19 -12.31
CA ASP A 48 -7.01 16.75 -13.64
C ASP A 48 -6.40 15.94 -14.79
N ILE A 49 -6.43 14.61 -14.67
CA ILE A 49 -5.99 13.68 -15.71
C ILE A 49 -7.24 13.19 -16.47
N PRO A 50 -7.31 13.43 -17.80
CA PRO A 50 -8.46 13.04 -18.60
C PRO A 50 -8.71 11.53 -18.54
N ILE A 51 -9.94 11.14 -18.20
CA ILE A 51 -10.41 9.75 -18.29
C ILE A 51 -11.07 9.57 -19.66
N ILE A 52 -10.61 8.58 -20.43
CA ILE A 52 -11.21 8.26 -21.72
C ILE A 52 -11.90 6.89 -21.68
N GLY A 53 -13.10 6.85 -22.24
CA GLY A 53 -13.88 5.62 -22.37
C GLY A 53 -14.77 5.28 -21.18
N PRO A 54 -15.40 4.11 -21.22
CA PRO A 54 -16.37 3.72 -20.19
C PRO A 54 -15.67 3.28 -18.92
N VAL A 55 -16.12 3.84 -17.81
CA VAL A 55 -15.71 3.46 -16.44
C VAL A 55 -16.93 3.00 -15.67
N LYS A 56 -16.78 2.00 -14.82
CA LYS A 56 -17.89 1.47 -14.01
C LYS A 56 -17.38 0.90 -12.70
N LYS A 57 -18.06 1.24 -11.60
CA LYS A 57 -17.83 0.58 -10.31
C LYS A 57 -18.32 -0.87 -10.38
N MET A 58 -17.45 -1.83 -10.12
CA MET A 58 -17.80 -3.24 -10.05
C MET A 58 -18.15 -3.66 -8.61
N PRO A 59 -19.07 -4.64 -8.43
CA PRO A 59 -19.46 -5.12 -7.12
C PRO A 59 -18.28 -5.63 -6.27
N SER A 60 -17.25 -6.23 -6.90
CA SER A 60 -16.04 -6.72 -6.22
C SER A 60 -15.04 -5.63 -5.85
N GLY A 61 -15.20 -4.41 -6.40
CA GLY A 61 -14.19 -3.35 -6.27
C GLY A 61 -12.87 -3.62 -6.97
N GLY A 62 -12.82 -4.63 -7.89
CA GLY A 62 -11.63 -4.94 -8.71
C GLY A 62 -10.75 -6.07 -8.20
N PHE A 63 -11.05 -6.69 -7.06
CA PHE A 63 -10.27 -7.80 -6.51
C PHE A 63 -10.75 -9.17 -6.99
N ILE A 64 -10.29 -9.59 -8.16
CA ILE A 64 -10.65 -10.90 -8.77
C ILE A 64 -9.95 -12.08 -8.06
N TYR A 65 -8.88 -11.85 -7.28
CA TYR A 65 -8.00 -12.90 -6.80
C TYR A 65 -8.50 -13.76 -5.64
N MET A 66 -9.62 -13.43 -4.99
CA MET A 66 -9.96 -14.07 -3.71
C MET A 66 -11.25 -14.89 -3.68
N ASP A 67 -12.19 -14.74 -4.64
CA ASP A 67 -13.43 -15.54 -4.62
C ASP A 67 -14.09 -15.62 -6.00
N GLY A 68 -14.22 -16.84 -6.54
CA GLY A 68 -14.92 -17.12 -7.81
C GLY A 68 -16.39 -16.68 -7.82
N ARG A 69 -17.02 -16.54 -6.64
CA ARG A 69 -18.38 -16.03 -6.50
C ARG A 69 -18.50 -14.54 -6.81
N GLN A 70 -17.45 -13.77 -6.48
CA GLN A 70 -17.40 -12.33 -6.78
C GLN A 70 -17.20 -12.09 -8.27
N LEU A 71 -16.35 -12.87 -8.92
CA LEU A 71 -16.18 -12.82 -10.38
C LEU A 71 -17.51 -13.05 -11.11
N TRP A 72 -18.31 -14.00 -10.64
CA TRP A 72 -19.62 -14.28 -11.23
C TRP A 72 -20.62 -13.12 -11.09
N LYS A 73 -20.59 -12.40 -9.97
CA LYS A 73 -21.37 -11.17 -9.77
C LYS A 73 -20.92 -10.06 -10.70
N ASP A 74 -19.62 -9.90 -10.92
CA ASP A 74 -19.06 -8.89 -11.83
C ASP A 74 -19.40 -9.20 -13.30
N VAL A 75 -19.36 -10.47 -13.70
CA VAL A 75 -19.77 -10.90 -15.05
C VAL A 75 -21.26 -10.57 -15.29
N ARG A 76 -22.14 -10.88 -14.34
CA ARG A 76 -23.54 -10.47 -14.40
C ARG A 76 -23.72 -8.95 -14.36
N GLY A 77 -22.85 -8.24 -13.69
CA GLY A 77 -22.79 -6.77 -13.63
C GLY A 77 -22.36 -6.10 -14.96
N GLY A 78 -22.06 -6.88 -16.00
CA GLY A 78 -21.67 -6.37 -17.32
C GLY A 78 -20.16 -6.23 -17.54
N LEU A 79 -19.35 -6.92 -16.76
CA LEU A 79 -17.87 -6.90 -16.87
C LEU A 79 -17.40 -7.24 -18.29
N LEU A 80 -17.98 -8.24 -18.95
CA LEU A 80 -17.59 -8.63 -20.31
C LEU A 80 -17.83 -7.52 -21.33
N GLY A 81 -18.99 -6.87 -21.27
CA GLY A 81 -19.31 -5.73 -22.17
C GLY A 81 -18.36 -4.55 -21.95
N LEU A 82 -18.08 -4.22 -20.69
CA LEU A 82 -17.13 -3.19 -20.31
C LEU A 82 -15.73 -3.51 -20.83
N THR A 83 -15.23 -4.71 -20.57
CA THR A 83 -13.92 -5.20 -21.03
C THR A 83 -13.76 -5.11 -22.53
N CYS A 84 -14.79 -5.53 -23.31
CA CYS A 84 -14.79 -5.41 -24.76
C CYS A 84 -14.74 -3.96 -25.24
N ALA A 85 -15.52 -3.07 -24.62
CA ALA A 85 -15.55 -1.65 -24.97
C ALA A 85 -14.20 -0.97 -24.68
N GLN A 86 -13.63 -1.24 -23.51
CA GLN A 86 -12.30 -0.75 -23.10
C GLN A 86 -11.22 -1.27 -24.04
N ASN A 87 -11.20 -2.56 -24.38
CA ASN A 87 -10.21 -3.13 -25.30
C ASN A 87 -10.29 -2.48 -26.71
N ARG A 88 -11.48 -2.24 -27.23
CA ARG A 88 -11.65 -1.51 -28.51
C ARG A 88 -11.05 -0.10 -28.45
N LEU A 89 -11.24 0.59 -27.32
CA LEU A 89 -10.68 1.93 -27.11
C LEU A 89 -9.16 1.89 -27.06
N VAL A 90 -8.58 0.99 -26.29
CA VAL A 90 -7.12 0.81 -26.15
C VAL A 90 -6.49 0.51 -27.51
N ARG A 91 -7.09 -0.36 -28.31
CA ARG A 91 -6.64 -0.65 -29.69
C ARG A 91 -6.77 0.55 -30.65
N ARG A 92 -7.81 1.38 -30.49
CA ARG A 92 -7.94 2.64 -31.26
C ARG A 92 -6.87 3.64 -30.90
N TRP A 93 -6.52 3.73 -29.61
CA TRP A 93 -5.43 4.56 -29.12
C TRP A 93 -4.10 4.14 -29.74
N ALA A 94 -3.79 2.85 -29.72
CA ALA A 94 -2.61 2.25 -30.32
C ALA A 94 -2.51 2.55 -31.83
N LYS A 95 -3.61 2.38 -32.59
CA LYS A 95 -3.66 2.68 -34.02
C LYS A 95 -3.39 4.15 -34.37
N ARG A 96 -3.55 5.07 -33.41
CA ARG A 96 -3.24 6.50 -33.55
C ARG A 96 -1.82 6.85 -33.09
N GLY A 97 -0.94 5.85 -32.95
CA GLY A 97 0.46 6.03 -32.53
C GLY A 97 0.64 6.28 -31.03
N GLY A 98 -0.37 5.97 -30.21
CA GLY A 98 -0.27 6.13 -28.76
C GLY A 98 0.45 4.96 -28.10
N SER A 99 1.24 5.24 -27.06
CA SER A 99 1.87 4.27 -26.15
C SER A 99 1.02 4.01 -24.93
N ILE A 100 1.33 2.95 -24.17
CA ILE A 100 0.54 2.51 -23.00
C ILE A 100 1.43 2.34 -21.77
N LEU A 101 0.98 2.86 -20.63
CA LEU A 101 1.47 2.54 -19.30
C LEU A 101 0.44 1.66 -18.60
N ALA A 102 0.78 0.41 -18.31
CA ALA A 102 -0.05 -0.52 -17.56
C ALA A 102 0.39 -0.54 -16.10
N VAL A 103 -0.52 -0.24 -15.17
CA VAL A 103 -0.25 -0.19 -13.72
C VAL A 103 -1.14 -1.18 -13.00
N GLY A 104 -0.56 -2.14 -12.29
CA GLY A 104 -1.33 -3.13 -11.53
C GLY A 104 -0.85 -4.57 -11.70
N ASP A 105 -1.76 -5.40 -12.15
CA ASP A 105 -1.58 -6.85 -12.31
C ASP A 105 -1.57 -7.29 -13.81
N ILE A 106 -1.87 -8.58 -14.02
CA ILE A 106 -1.92 -9.16 -15.37
C ILE A 106 -2.99 -8.50 -16.26
N VAL A 107 -4.07 -7.94 -15.72
CA VAL A 107 -5.18 -7.42 -16.52
C VAL A 107 -4.76 -6.19 -17.34
N PRO A 108 -4.27 -5.08 -16.75
CA PRO A 108 -3.75 -3.96 -17.52
C PRO A 108 -2.55 -4.35 -18.41
N LEU A 109 -1.70 -5.29 -17.97
CA LEU A 109 -0.60 -5.81 -18.79
C LEU A 109 -1.11 -6.52 -20.06
N PHE A 110 -2.14 -7.35 -19.94
CA PHE A 110 -2.75 -8.04 -21.08
C PHE A 110 -3.41 -7.06 -22.06
N PHE A 111 -4.11 -6.03 -21.56
CA PHE A 111 -4.70 -4.98 -22.40
C PHE A 111 -3.62 -4.23 -23.17
N ALA A 112 -2.53 -3.84 -22.51
CA ALA A 112 -1.41 -3.16 -23.14
C ALA A 112 -0.79 -4.02 -24.27
N TRP A 113 -0.48 -5.28 -23.98
CA TRP A 113 0.03 -6.21 -25.00
C TRP A 113 -0.93 -6.40 -26.18
N SER A 114 -2.22 -6.65 -25.88
CA SER A 114 -3.23 -6.94 -26.92
C SER A 114 -3.53 -5.75 -27.85
N SER A 115 -3.10 -4.56 -27.45
CA SER A 115 -3.27 -3.33 -28.24
C SER A 115 -2.34 -3.26 -29.46
N GLY A 116 -1.17 -3.89 -29.38
CA GLY A 116 -0.09 -3.80 -30.38
C GLY A 116 0.78 -2.53 -30.28
N ALA A 117 0.50 -1.64 -29.30
CA ALA A 117 1.32 -0.44 -29.05
C ALA A 117 2.62 -0.78 -28.29
N ASN A 118 3.58 0.16 -28.28
CA ASN A 118 4.64 0.13 -27.29
C ASN A 118 4.06 0.35 -25.89
N TYR A 119 4.53 -0.41 -24.90
CA TYR A 119 4.02 -0.32 -23.53
C TYR A 119 5.10 -0.51 -22.49
N ALA A 120 4.83 0.00 -21.30
CA ALA A 120 5.54 -0.31 -20.08
C ALA A 120 4.59 -0.84 -19.02
N PHE A 121 5.14 -1.58 -18.07
CA PHE A 121 4.36 -2.20 -17.00
C PHE A 121 4.92 -1.82 -15.61
N VAL A 122 4.04 -1.37 -14.72
CA VAL A 122 4.31 -1.15 -13.30
C VAL A 122 3.60 -2.24 -12.51
N GLY A 123 4.36 -3.19 -11.97
CA GLY A 123 3.83 -4.28 -11.16
C GLY A 123 3.63 -3.85 -9.72
N THR A 124 2.40 -3.81 -9.23
CA THR A 124 2.06 -3.32 -7.90
C THR A 124 1.82 -4.43 -6.87
N ALA A 125 1.18 -5.53 -7.27
CA ALA A 125 0.67 -6.55 -6.37
C ALA A 125 1.67 -7.68 -6.05
N LYS A 126 2.54 -8.03 -7.00
CA LYS A 126 3.43 -9.19 -6.90
C LYS A 126 4.83 -8.81 -6.44
N SER A 127 5.38 -9.60 -5.49
CA SER A 127 6.73 -9.47 -4.98
C SER A 127 7.35 -10.84 -4.76
N GLU A 128 8.61 -11.01 -5.11
CA GLU A 128 9.37 -12.23 -4.83
C GLU A 128 9.49 -12.50 -3.33
N TYR A 129 9.34 -11.49 -2.50
CA TYR A 129 9.32 -11.64 -1.05
C TYR A 129 8.18 -12.54 -0.52
N TYR A 130 7.17 -12.84 -1.31
CA TYR A 130 6.19 -13.87 -0.97
C TYR A 130 6.76 -15.30 -1.03
N LEU A 131 7.80 -15.52 -1.83
CA LEU A 131 8.37 -16.83 -2.12
C LEU A 131 9.77 -17.03 -1.54
N ARG A 132 10.56 -15.96 -1.47
CA ARG A 132 11.97 -15.97 -1.07
C ARG A 132 12.37 -14.66 -0.39
N ASP A 133 13.51 -14.68 0.26
CA ASP A 133 14.24 -13.51 0.70
C ASP A 133 15.68 -13.55 0.16
N GLU A 134 16.57 -12.75 0.70
CA GLU A 134 17.97 -12.71 0.28
C GLU A 134 18.76 -13.95 0.67
N SER A 135 18.27 -14.74 1.61
CA SER A 135 18.89 -16.03 2.02
C SER A 135 18.42 -17.20 1.16
N GLY A 136 17.36 -17.04 0.38
CA GLY A 136 16.83 -18.04 -0.51
C GLY A 136 15.32 -18.27 -0.41
N TRP A 137 14.88 -19.46 -0.81
CA TRP A 137 13.47 -19.84 -0.83
C TRP A 137 12.90 -20.03 0.57
N LEU A 138 11.72 -19.48 0.80
CA LEU A 138 10.98 -19.71 2.05
C LEU A 138 10.36 -21.12 2.05
N SER A 139 10.31 -21.74 3.22
CA SER A 139 9.84 -23.15 3.39
C SER A 139 8.39 -23.38 2.92
N ARG A 140 7.56 -22.34 2.87
CA ARG A 140 6.14 -22.39 2.44
C ARG A 140 5.89 -22.01 0.98
N SER A 141 6.94 -21.78 0.18
CA SER A 141 6.82 -21.37 -1.23
C SER A 141 6.48 -22.52 -2.21
N ARG A 142 5.77 -23.55 -1.74
CA ARG A 142 5.35 -24.70 -2.54
C ARG A 142 4.01 -24.43 -3.22
N GLY A 143 4.05 -24.07 -4.51
CA GLY A 143 2.85 -23.83 -5.34
C GLY A 143 3.24 -23.63 -6.80
N LEU A 144 2.27 -23.25 -7.64
CA LEU A 144 2.52 -22.92 -9.06
C LEU A 144 3.63 -21.88 -9.24
N GLU A 145 3.71 -20.90 -8.35
CA GLU A 145 4.72 -19.85 -8.37
C GLU A 145 6.11 -20.41 -8.00
N GLY A 146 6.21 -21.26 -6.98
CA GLY A 146 7.44 -21.98 -6.65
C GLY A 146 7.92 -22.85 -7.80
N TRP A 147 7.02 -23.59 -8.46
CA TRP A 147 7.33 -24.39 -9.65
C TRP A 147 7.79 -23.50 -10.82
N SER A 148 7.19 -22.36 -11.02
CA SER A 148 7.53 -21.44 -12.12
C SER A 148 8.85 -20.69 -11.90
N GLY A 149 9.43 -20.75 -10.72
CA GLY A 149 10.67 -20.08 -10.36
C GLY A 149 10.53 -18.58 -10.07
N SER A 150 9.30 -18.03 -10.05
CA SER A 150 9.02 -16.63 -9.77
C SER A 150 7.55 -16.43 -9.38
N VAL A 151 7.26 -15.36 -8.63
CA VAL A 151 5.92 -14.87 -8.35
C VAL A 151 5.16 -14.48 -9.63
N TYR A 152 5.88 -14.10 -10.68
CA TYR A 152 5.32 -13.88 -12.01
C TYR A 152 5.33 -15.19 -12.80
N LEU A 153 4.16 -15.66 -13.16
CA LEU A 153 3.97 -16.92 -13.88
C LEU A 153 4.49 -16.84 -15.33
N PRO A 154 4.78 -17.97 -16.00
CA PRO A 154 5.40 -17.98 -17.31
C PRO A 154 4.69 -17.12 -18.36
N TRP A 155 3.36 -17.08 -18.35
CA TRP A 155 2.58 -16.25 -19.28
C TRP A 155 2.67 -14.76 -18.99
N GLU A 156 2.79 -14.34 -17.72
CA GLU A 156 3.02 -12.94 -17.37
C GLU A 156 4.40 -12.49 -17.83
N ARG A 157 5.43 -13.33 -17.57
CA ARG A 157 6.79 -13.08 -18.05
C ARG A 157 6.86 -13.05 -19.58
N TRP A 158 6.09 -13.91 -20.25
CA TRP A 158 5.97 -13.90 -21.69
C TRP A 158 5.39 -12.56 -22.21
N LEU A 159 4.36 -12.01 -21.55
CA LEU A 159 3.84 -10.68 -21.87
C LEU A 159 4.90 -9.59 -21.67
N MET A 160 5.64 -9.63 -20.55
CA MET A 160 6.71 -8.67 -20.25
C MET A 160 7.91 -8.79 -21.19
N GLY A 161 8.17 -9.94 -21.78
CA GLY A 161 9.26 -10.20 -22.72
C GLY A 161 8.94 -9.89 -24.19
N ARG A 162 7.78 -9.33 -24.50
CA ARG A 162 7.44 -8.99 -25.89
C ARG A 162 8.21 -7.75 -26.37
N ARG A 163 8.53 -7.70 -27.66
CA ARG A 163 9.30 -6.60 -28.29
C ARG A 163 8.73 -5.21 -28.04
N HIS A 164 7.41 -5.12 -27.86
CA HIS A 164 6.71 -3.88 -27.57
C HIS A 164 6.70 -3.51 -26.08
N CYS A 165 7.10 -4.41 -25.18
CA CYS A 165 7.31 -4.10 -23.77
C CYS A 165 8.66 -3.41 -23.62
N LYS A 166 8.65 -2.10 -23.42
CA LYS A 166 9.87 -1.28 -23.37
C LYS A 166 10.49 -1.23 -21.98
N ALA A 167 9.67 -1.35 -20.94
CA ALA A 167 10.13 -1.33 -19.56
C ALA A 167 9.16 -2.05 -18.62
N VAL A 168 9.71 -2.68 -17.59
CA VAL A 168 8.97 -3.28 -16.47
C VAL A 168 9.52 -2.67 -15.19
N PHE A 169 8.62 -2.15 -14.35
CA PHE A 169 8.94 -1.52 -13.07
C PHE A 169 8.33 -2.36 -11.93
N PRO A 170 9.05 -3.37 -11.44
CA PRO A 170 8.60 -4.15 -10.28
C PRO A 170 8.63 -3.28 -9.01
N ARG A 171 7.83 -3.67 -8.03
CA ARG A 171 7.69 -2.91 -6.79
C ARG A 171 8.91 -2.92 -5.86
N ASP A 172 9.85 -3.86 -6.06
CA ASP A 172 11.02 -4.04 -5.20
C ASP A 172 12.24 -4.59 -5.95
N ARG A 173 13.40 -4.44 -5.31
CA ARG A 173 14.69 -4.82 -5.87
C ARG A 173 14.83 -6.32 -6.08
N LEU A 174 14.34 -7.16 -5.13
CA LEU A 174 14.44 -8.61 -5.25
C LEU A 174 13.66 -9.11 -6.47
N THR A 175 12.44 -8.62 -6.64
CA THR A 175 11.60 -8.92 -7.80
C THR A 175 12.27 -8.47 -9.10
N THR A 176 12.85 -7.27 -9.12
CA THR A 176 13.62 -6.79 -10.30
C THR A 176 14.78 -7.72 -10.63
N SER A 177 15.55 -8.14 -9.63
CA SER A 177 16.70 -9.02 -9.82
C SER A 177 16.31 -10.37 -10.40
N VAL A 178 15.20 -10.96 -9.91
CA VAL A 178 14.69 -12.23 -10.43
C VAL A 178 14.17 -12.09 -11.86
N LEU A 179 13.43 -11.02 -12.17
CA LEU A 179 12.93 -10.80 -13.54
C LEU A 179 14.08 -10.59 -14.54
N LYS A 180 15.18 -9.96 -14.14
CA LYS A 180 16.39 -9.83 -14.97
C LYS A 180 17.03 -11.18 -15.31
N GLN A 181 16.95 -12.19 -14.43
CA GLN A 181 17.42 -13.55 -14.73
C GLN A 181 16.64 -14.21 -15.88
N PHE A 182 15.40 -13.76 -16.13
CA PHE A 182 14.59 -14.17 -17.28
C PHE A 182 14.77 -13.24 -18.49
N SER A 183 15.80 -12.39 -18.51
CA SER A 183 16.10 -11.45 -19.60
C SER A 183 14.97 -10.46 -19.89
N LEU A 184 14.19 -10.08 -18.85
CA LEU A 184 13.14 -9.09 -18.98
C LEU A 184 13.68 -7.67 -18.79
N PRO A 185 13.10 -6.64 -19.46
CA PRO A 185 13.53 -5.25 -19.36
C PRO A 185 13.07 -4.62 -18.02
N ALA A 186 13.54 -5.17 -16.92
CA ALA A 186 13.13 -4.78 -15.55
C ALA A 186 14.11 -3.74 -14.96
N PHE A 187 13.55 -2.69 -14.33
CA PHE A 187 14.30 -1.57 -13.74
C PHE A 187 13.95 -1.43 -12.25
N ASP A 188 14.98 -1.37 -11.39
CA ASP A 188 14.83 -1.13 -9.95
C ASP A 188 14.79 0.38 -9.68
N LEU A 189 13.61 0.96 -9.74
CA LEU A 189 13.38 2.39 -9.53
C LEU A 189 12.63 2.72 -8.24
N GLY A 190 12.34 1.72 -7.42
CA GLY A 190 11.61 1.84 -6.17
C GLY A 190 10.09 1.74 -6.34
N ASN A 191 9.37 1.94 -5.23
CA ASN A 191 7.92 1.79 -5.18
C ASN A 191 7.23 3.16 -5.03
N PRO A 192 6.45 3.61 -6.02
CA PRO A 192 5.75 4.90 -5.95
C PRO A 192 4.72 4.99 -4.81
N MET A 193 4.38 3.87 -4.18
CA MET A 193 3.52 3.85 -2.99
C MET A 193 4.11 4.67 -1.84
N MET A 194 5.44 4.81 -1.79
CA MET A 194 6.14 5.57 -0.76
C MET A 194 6.22 7.08 -1.04
N ASP A 195 5.89 7.52 -2.24
CA ASP A 195 5.97 8.92 -2.60
C ASP A 195 4.83 9.74 -1.95
N GLY A 196 5.15 10.94 -1.50
CA GLY A 196 4.21 11.85 -0.86
C GLY A 196 3.93 11.58 0.63
N ILE A 197 4.64 10.61 1.27
CA ILE A 197 4.49 10.33 2.71
C ILE A 197 5.64 10.96 3.52
N PHE A 198 6.79 11.17 2.92
CA PHE A 198 7.96 11.71 3.63
C PHE A 198 7.81 13.21 3.88
N PRO A 199 8.30 13.72 5.04
CA PRO A 199 8.43 15.15 5.24
C PRO A 199 9.36 15.75 4.18
N ALA A 200 9.17 17.03 3.86
CA ALA A 200 10.00 17.75 2.88
C ALA A 200 11.50 17.73 3.24
N THR A 201 11.80 17.65 4.52
CA THR A 201 13.13 17.41 5.08
C THR A 201 13.11 16.09 5.83
N PRO A 202 13.93 15.09 5.43
CA PRO A 202 14.06 13.87 6.20
C PRO A 202 14.68 14.19 7.56
N GLU A 203 13.91 14.11 8.62
CA GLU A 203 14.51 14.01 9.94
C GLU A 203 15.18 12.64 10.04
N PRO A 204 16.45 12.56 10.48
CA PRO A 204 17.10 11.29 10.68
C PRO A 204 16.31 10.50 11.73
N ILE A 205 15.89 9.29 11.38
CA ILE A 205 15.34 8.31 12.32
C ILE A 205 16.55 7.78 13.12
N PHE A 206 17.13 8.61 13.97
CA PHE A 206 18.18 8.18 14.87
C PHE A 206 17.55 7.84 16.22
N TYR A 207 17.60 6.59 16.55
CA TYR A 207 17.60 6.18 17.95
C TYR A 207 18.95 6.58 18.56
N ASP A 208 19.05 7.83 18.96
CA ASP A 208 20.23 8.31 19.65
C ASP A 208 20.30 7.63 21.02
N LYS A 209 21.39 6.91 21.28
CA LYS A 209 21.62 6.29 22.59
C LYS A 209 21.64 7.32 23.74
N ALA A 210 21.95 8.58 23.45
CA ALA A 210 21.88 9.69 24.41
C ALA A 210 20.45 10.15 24.73
N ALA A 211 19.47 9.82 23.87
CA ALA A 211 18.05 10.14 24.09
C ALA A 211 17.34 9.18 25.05
N GLY A 212 17.99 8.11 25.50
CA GLY A 212 17.33 6.99 26.21
C GLY A 212 16.57 7.35 27.48
N GLU A 213 16.91 8.43 28.20
CA GLU A 213 16.15 8.89 29.35
C GLU A 213 14.97 9.80 28.96
N LYS A 214 15.17 10.68 27.98
CA LYS A 214 14.10 11.55 27.43
C LYS A 214 13.04 10.73 26.69
N GLU A 215 13.41 9.63 26.06
CA GLU A 215 12.52 8.76 25.31
C GLU A 215 11.57 7.95 26.22
N LYS A 216 11.97 7.69 27.48
CA LYS A 216 11.10 7.05 28.48
C LYS A 216 10.00 7.99 28.98
N VAL A 217 10.17 9.30 28.88
CA VAL A 217 9.24 10.31 29.40
C VAL A 217 8.21 10.73 28.35
N ARG A 218 8.54 10.67 27.06
CA ARG A 218 7.58 11.05 26.03
C ARG A 218 6.47 9.99 25.85
N PRO A 219 5.26 10.39 25.44
CA PRO A 219 4.20 9.46 25.15
C PRO A 219 4.62 8.43 24.09
N LEU A 220 4.22 7.18 24.26
CA LEU A 220 4.31 6.16 23.23
C LEU A 220 3.20 6.41 22.19
N LYS A 221 3.56 6.67 20.94
CA LYS A 221 2.59 6.96 19.87
C LYS A 221 2.31 5.72 19.05
N VAL A 222 1.06 5.26 19.06
CA VAL A 222 0.64 4.02 18.38
C VAL A 222 -0.42 4.33 17.32
N LEU A 223 -0.10 4.04 16.07
CA LEU A 223 -1.01 4.16 14.93
C LEU A 223 -1.99 2.99 14.90
N LEU A 224 -3.27 3.28 14.69
CA LEU A 224 -4.33 2.27 14.58
C LEU A 224 -4.89 2.27 13.15
N LEU A 225 -4.80 1.13 12.45
CA LEU A 225 -5.21 0.96 11.07
C LEU A 225 -6.21 -0.19 10.91
N PRO A 226 -7.52 0.06 11.05
CA PRO A 226 -8.53 -0.99 10.99
C PRO A 226 -8.83 -1.50 9.56
N GLY A 227 -8.33 -0.83 8.53
CA GLY A 227 -8.66 -1.10 7.13
C GLY A 227 -9.59 -0.05 6.54
N SER A 228 -10.11 -0.32 5.34
CA SER A 228 -10.88 0.68 4.58
C SER A 228 -12.23 0.20 4.05
N ARG A 229 -12.70 -0.99 4.43
CA ARG A 229 -13.91 -1.60 3.88
C ARG A 229 -14.86 -2.09 4.95
N VAL A 230 -16.13 -1.72 4.82
CA VAL A 230 -17.21 -2.21 5.67
C VAL A 230 -17.63 -3.62 5.20
N PRO A 231 -18.05 -4.51 6.08
CA PRO A 231 -18.08 -4.40 7.56
C PRO A 231 -16.75 -4.76 8.24
N GLU A 232 -15.74 -5.14 7.48
CA GLU A 232 -14.49 -5.71 8.01
C GLU A 232 -13.70 -4.69 8.86
N ALA A 233 -13.65 -3.42 8.44
CA ALA A 233 -12.94 -2.38 9.18
C ALA A 233 -13.55 -2.15 10.58
N GLU A 234 -14.86 -2.21 10.70
CA GLU A 234 -15.56 -2.10 11.99
C GLU A 234 -15.29 -3.31 12.90
N GLN A 235 -15.28 -4.53 12.33
CA GLN A 235 -14.91 -5.74 13.05
C GLN A 235 -13.44 -5.71 13.51
N ASN A 236 -12.55 -5.27 12.66
CA ASN A 236 -11.13 -5.10 12.97
C ASN A 236 -10.92 -4.05 14.08
N TRP A 237 -11.72 -2.97 14.06
CA TRP A 237 -11.69 -1.94 15.09
C TRP A 237 -11.95 -2.51 16.47
N GLN A 238 -12.93 -3.40 16.63
CA GLN A 238 -13.22 -4.08 17.91
C GLN A 238 -12.02 -4.90 18.41
N LEU A 239 -11.27 -5.54 17.51
CA LEU A 239 -10.06 -6.28 17.86
C LEU A 239 -8.92 -5.33 18.25
N ILE A 240 -8.77 -4.22 17.52
CA ILE A 240 -7.78 -3.18 17.84
C ILE A 240 -8.06 -2.57 19.21
N LEU A 241 -9.31 -2.30 19.58
CA LEU A 241 -9.67 -1.77 20.90
C LEU A 241 -9.31 -2.73 22.05
N LYS A 242 -9.34 -4.05 21.84
CA LYS A 242 -8.82 -5.02 22.82
C LYS A 242 -7.30 -4.88 22.99
N ALA A 243 -6.56 -4.70 21.89
CA ALA A 243 -5.13 -4.44 21.96
C ALA A 243 -4.82 -3.10 22.66
N VAL A 244 -5.60 -2.05 22.38
CA VAL A 244 -5.51 -0.75 23.05
C VAL A 244 -5.68 -0.89 24.56
N THR A 245 -6.71 -1.61 25.02
CA THR A 245 -6.94 -1.88 26.44
C THR A 245 -5.75 -2.61 27.08
N ASN A 246 -5.22 -3.61 26.41
CA ASN A 246 -4.04 -4.34 26.89
C ASN A 246 -2.80 -3.44 27.00
N ILE A 247 -2.59 -2.55 26.02
CA ILE A 247 -1.49 -1.59 26.04
C ILE A 247 -1.61 -0.64 27.23
N LEU A 248 -2.79 -0.08 27.47
CA LEU A 248 -3.02 0.82 28.62
C LEU A 248 -2.72 0.14 29.96
N GLN A 249 -3.07 -1.12 30.12
CA GLN A 249 -2.79 -1.89 31.34
C GLN A 249 -1.29 -2.15 31.53
N GLU A 250 -0.61 -2.58 30.49
CA GLU A 250 0.81 -2.97 30.56
C GLU A 250 1.78 -1.75 30.55
N PHE A 251 1.35 -0.60 30.04
CA PHE A 251 2.11 0.65 30.03
C PHE A 251 1.60 1.67 31.05
N SER A 252 1.00 1.24 32.15
CA SER A 252 0.37 2.11 33.17
C SER A 252 1.31 3.19 33.76
N GLY A 253 2.63 3.03 33.65
CA GLY A 253 3.62 4.02 34.06
C GLY A 253 4.09 4.99 32.94
N ARG A 254 3.50 4.92 31.75
CA ARG A 254 3.86 5.73 30.59
C ARG A 254 2.61 6.20 29.84
N SER A 255 2.53 7.49 29.52
CA SER A 255 1.46 8.01 28.65
C SER A 255 1.50 7.36 27.26
N VAL A 256 0.32 7.00 26.73
CA VAL A 256 0.17 6.43 25.40
C VAL A 256 -0.79 7.29 24.58
N LEU A 257 -0.38 7.67 23.37
CA LEU A 257 -1.21 8.37 22.40
C LEU A 257 -1.52 7.46 21.22
N PHE A 258 -2.80 7.14 21.04
CA PHE A 258 -3.28 6.38 19.90
C PHE A 258 -3.74 7.32 18.78
N LEU A 259 -3.26 7.07 17.56
CA LEU A 259 -3.61 7.83 16.36
C LEU A 259 -4.40 6.92 15.43
N ALA A 260 -5.71 7.07 15.38
CA ALA A 260 -6.55 6.25 14.53
C ALA A 260 -6.83 6.96 13.19
N ALA A 261 -6.13 6.50 12.14
CA ALA A 261 -6.33 6.99 10.79
C ALA A 261 -7.44 6.19 10.10
N ILE A 262 -8.64 6.75 10.11
CA ILE A 262 -9.85 6.15 9.53
C ILE A 262 -9.96 6.52 8.06
N ALA A 263 -10.24 5.55 7.19
CA ALA A 263 -10.38 5.81 5.77
C ALA A 263 -11.55 6.77 5.49
N PRO A 264 -11.38 7.75 4.58
CA PRO A 264 -12.43 8.77 4.31
C PRO A 264 -13.75 8.20 3.76
N THR A 265 -13.76 6.93 3.35
CA THR A 265 -14.96 6.22 2.85
C THR A 265 -15.78 5.57 3.95
N LEU A 266 -15.28 5.56 5.17
CA LEU A 266 -15.93 4.95 6.34
C LEU A 266 -16.69 6.00 7.14
N ASP A 267 -17.73 5.58 7.83
CA ASP A 267 -18.46 6.42 8.76
C ASP A 267 -17.69 6.51 10.09
N ILE A 268 -17.17 7.69 10.42
CA ILE A 268 -16.38 7.93 11.63
C ILE A 268 -17.22 7.74 12.91
N ASP A 269 -18.52 7.98 12.85
CA ASP A 269 -19.41 7.85 14.00
C ASP A 269 -19.57 6.38 14.45
N SER A 270 -19.48 5.42 13.54
CA SER A 270 -19.43 4.00 13.87
C SER A 270 -18.20 3.65 14.73
N PHE A 271 -17.06 4.28 14.45
CA PHE A 271 -15.81 4.09 15.23
C PHE A 271 -15.88 4.80 16.57
N ARG A 272 -16.39 6.06 16.60
CA ARG A 272 -16.62 6.83 17.81
C ARG A 272 -17.56 6.10 18.77
N GLY A 273 -18.71 5.60 18.28
CA GLY A 273 -19.71 4.89 19.09
C GLY A 273 -19.20 3.62 19.77
N SER A 274 -18.05 3.07 19.31
CA SER A 274 -17.41 1.89 19.89
C SER A 274 -16.46 2.21 21.05
N LEU A 275 -16.19 3.49 21.35
CA LEU A 275 -15.22 3.92 22.37
C LEU A 275 -15.86 3.90 23.79
N THR A 276 -16.28 2.73 24.25
CA THR A 276 -16.86 2.59 25.59
C THR A 276 -15.83 2.88 26.68
N GLY A 277 -16.18 3.79 27.62
CA GLY A 277 -15.32 4.18 28.74
C GLY A 277 -14.19 5.14 28.36
N TRP A 278 -14.30 5.77 27.19
CA TRP A 278 -13.50 6.93 26.80
C TRP A 278 -14.32 8.19 26.96
N GLU A 279 -13.70 9.26 27.44
CA GLU A 279 -14.29 10.58 27.56
C GLU A 279 -13.87 11.43 26.36
N GLU A 280 -14.82 12.11 25.72
CA GLU A 280 -14.52 12.98 24.58
C GLU A 280 -13.96 14.31 25.07
N GLU A 281 -12.88 14.77 24.42
CA GLU A 281 -12.15 15.97 24.77
C GLU A 281 -12.45 17.12 23.77
N ASN A 282 -12.45 18.35 24.25
CA ASN A 282 -12.70 19.52 23.42
C ASN A 282 -11.48 19.99 22.61
N ALA A 283 -10.30 19.45 22.89
CA ALA A 283 -9.05 19.82 22.24
C ALA A 283 -8.19 18.58 21.94
N LEU A 284 -7.40 18.67 20.89
CA LEU A 284 -6.42 17.63 20.57
C LEU A 284 -5.29 17.64 21.62
N PRO A 285 -4.69 16.47 21.94
CA PRO A 285 -3.52 16.38 22.78
C PRO A 285 -2.36 17.24 22.22
N GLU A 286 -1.61 17.91 23.08
CA GLU A 286 -0.45 18.74 22.67
C GLU A 286 0.60 17.94 21.88
N ASP A 287 0.80 16.69 22.23
CA ASP A 287 1.73 15.77 21.59
C ASP A 287 1.20 15.16 20.27
N ALA A 288 -0.05 15.45 19.88
CA ALA A 288 -0.61 14.91 18.66
C ALA A 288 0.03 15.60 17.43
N PRO A 289 0.65 14.84 16.53
CA PRO A 289 1.33 15.40 15.34
C PRO A 289 0.32 15.75 14.23
N ILE A 290 -0.90 16.14 14.59
CA ILE A 290 -2.06 16.26 13.71
C ILE A 290 -2.56 17.70 13.72
N ASN A 291 -2.76 18.26 12.53
CA ASN A 291 -3.45 19.53 12.34
C ASN A 291 -4.71 19.28 11.50
N ASP A 292 -5.73 18.69 12.12
CA ASP A 292 -7.03 18.40 11.52
C ASP A 292 -8.13 18.90 12.47
N ILE A 293 -8.80 19.97 12.08
CA ILE A 293 -9.88 20.59 12.87
C ILE A 293 -11.11 19.69 13.02
N SER A 294 -11.25 18.66 12.20
CA SER A 294 -12.33 17.68 12.24
C SER A 294 -11.97 16.42 13.04
N ALA A 295 -10.74 16.32 13.54
CA ALA A 295 -10.33 15.19 14.35
C ALA A 295 -11.02 15.21 15.70
N LEU A 296 -11.39 14.04 16.20
CA LEU A 296 -12.03 13.83 17.49
C LEU A 296 -10.98 13.31 18.47
N ALA A 297 -10.95 13.89 19.67
CA ALA A 297 -10.04 13.49 20.73
C ALA A 297 -10.80 12.82 21.89
N PHE A 298 -10.18 11.83 22.49
CA PHE A 298 -10.73 11.07 23.60
C PHE A 298 -9.63 10.79 24.63
N SER A 299 -10.01 10.78 25.89
CA SER A 299 -9.14 10.38 27.00
C SER A 299 -9.70 9.20 27.78
N ARG A 300 -8.79 8.42 28.32
CA ARG A 300 -9.05 7.37 29.28
C ARG A 300 -7.83 7.24 30.17
N GLU A 301 -7.96 6.70 31.37
CA GLU A 301 -6.84 6.52 32.30
C GLU A 301 -5.60 5.95 31.62
N GLY A 302 -4.49 6.71 31.66
CA GLY A 302 -3.19 6.35 31.06
C GLY A 302 -3.06 6.53 29.54
N GLY A 303 -4.13 6.99 28.83
CA GLY A 303 -4.08 7.12 27.39
C GLY A 303 -4.96 8.18 26.77
N GLN A 304 -4.55 8.62 25.57
CA GLN A 304 -5.29 9.53 24.70
C GLN A 304 -5.48 8.87 23.36
N LEU A 305 -6.59 9.15 22.67
CA LEU A 305 -6.91 8.61 21.36
C LEU A 305 -7.44 9.72 20.46
N VAL A 306 -6.91 9.80 19.24
CA VAL A 306 -7.38 10.74 18.22
C VAL A 306 -7.92 9.96 17.03
N LEU A 307 -9.18 10.21 16.64
CA LEU A 307 -9.78 9.74 15.40
C LEU A 307 -9.67 10.83 14.32
N THR A 308 -9.12 10.51 13.16
CA THR A 308 -9.01 11.45 12.04
C THR A 308 -9.21 10.76 10.69
N GLN A 309 -9.77 11.48 9.72
CA GLN A 309 -9.89 11.05 8.33
C GLN A 309 -9.02 11.88 7.37
N ASN A 310 -8.51 13.03 7.82
CA ASN A 310 -7.80 13.98 6.96
C ASN A 310 -6.30 14.10 7.26
N ALA A 311 -5.79 13.48 8.34
CA ALA A 311 -4.41 13.59 8.78
C ALA A 311 -3.60 12.28 8.63
N TYR A 312 -3.91 11.46 7.62
CA TYR A 312 -3.29 10.14 7.40
C TYR A 312 -1.75 10.19 7.43
N ASN A 313 -1.13 11.08 6.63
CA ASN A 313 0.33 11.17 6.57
C ASN A 313 0.94 11.61 7.91
N ALA A 314 0.30 12.55 8.60
CA ALA A 314 0.76 13.01 9.92
C ALA A 314 0.72 11.89 10.96
N CYS A 315 -0.34 11.05 10.94
CA CYS A 315 -0.43 9.86 11.78
C CYS A 315 0.71 8.86 11.50
N LEU A 316 0.99 8.57 10.22
CA LEU A 316 2.08 7.66 9.83
C LEU A 316 3.44 8.19 10.29
N LEU A 317 3.70 9.47 10.06
CA LEU A 317 4.99 10.10 10.41
C LEU A 317 5.17 10.22 11.92
N GLY A 318 4.11 10.55 12.65
CA GLY A 318 4.19 10.82 14.09
C GLY A 318 4.17 9.57 14.98
N ALA A 319 3.69 8.44 14.52
CA ALA A 319 3.62 7.24 15.33
C ALA A 319 4.95 6.47 15.42
N ASP A 320 5.18 5.78 16.53
CA ASP A 320 6.35 4.91 16.77
C ASP A 320 6.09 3.47 16.34
N PHE A 321 4.87 2.99 16.55
CA PHE A 321 4.38 1.65 16.25
C PHE A 321 3.06 1.73 15.51
N ALA A 322 2.70 0.69 14.78
CA ALA A 322 1.35 0.52 14.29
C ALA A 322 0.74 -0.81 14.73
N ILE A 323 -0.55 -0.77 15.05
CA ILE A 323 -1.42 -1.94 15.08
C ILE A 323 -2.22 -1.89 13.79
N ALA A 324 -1.94 -2.83 12.88
CA ALA A 324 -2.46 -2.73 11.53
C ALA A 324 -3.17 -3.99 11.06
N MET A 325 -4.39 -3.80 10.60
CA MET A 325 -5.22 -4.79 9.92
C MET A 325 -5.60 -4.25 8.52
N ALA A 326 -4.58 -3.76 7.80
CA ALA A 326 -4.70 -3.10 6.50
C ALA A 326 -3.61 -3.61 5.54
N GLY A 327 -3.81 -3.43 4.24
CA GLY A 327 -2.81 -3.76 3.22
C GLY A 327 -1.82 -2.61 3.00
N THR A 328 -2.18 -1.68 2.12
CA THR A 328 -1.35 -0.55 1.67
C THR A 328 -0.81 0.31 2.81
N ALA A 329 -1.66 0.64 3.80
CA ALA A 329 -1.25 1.48 4.92
C ALA A 329 -0.16 0.81 5.78
N THR A 330 -0.24 -0.51 5.98
CA THR A 330 0.80 -1.29 6.66
C THR A 330 2.12 -1.23 5.89
N GLU A 331 2.08 -1.42 4.57
CA GLU A 331 3.26 -1.35 3.71
C GLU A 331 3.92 0.03 3.77
N GLN A 332 3.12 1.09 3.73
CA GLN A 332 3.61 2.47 3.83
C GLN A 332 4.26 2.75 5.18
N PHE A 333 3.67 2.28 6.28
CA PHE A 333 4.25 2.45 7.61
C PHE A 333 5.57 1.68 7.77
N VAL A 334 5.63 0.46 7.27
CA VAL A 334 6.87 -0.33 7.20
C VAL A 334 7.93 0.39 6.37
N GLY A 335 7.57 0.99 5.25
CA GLY A 335 8.48 1.75 4.39
C GLY A 335 9.11 2.97 5.08
N LEU A 336 8.45 3.51 6.12
CA LEU A 336 9.02 4.52 7.02
C LEU A 336 10.06 3.95 8.02
N GLY A 337 10.34 2.66 7.96
CA GLY A 337 11.29 1.99 8.85
C GLY A 337 10.73 1.68 10.24
N LYS A 338 9.40 1.62 10.40
CA LYS A 338 8.73 1.50 11.69
C LYS A 338 8.10 0.12 11.90
N PRO A 339 8.03 -0.37 13.16
CA PRO A 339 7.48 -1.68 13.49
C PRO A 339 5.96 -1.71 13.45
N VAL A 340 5.43 -2.82 12.94
CA VAL A 340 3.99 -3.12 12.89
C VAL A 340 3.70 -4.38 13.68
N ILE A 341 2.62 -4.36 14.47
CA ILE A 341 2.01 -5.54 15.04
C ILE A 341 0.69 -5.79 14.31
N ALA A 342 0.49 -7.00 13.87
CA ALA A 342 -0.72 -7.45 13.22
C ALA A 342 -1.26 -8.71 13.89
N PHE A 343 -2.56 -8.91 13.83
CA PHE A 343 -3.23 -10.14 14.27
C PHE A 343 -4.34 -10.48 13.27
N PRO A 344 -4.71 -11.77 13.12
CA PRO A 344 -5.71 -12.16 12.14
C PRO A 344 -7.09 -11.62 12.50
N GLY A 345 -7.78 -11.07 11.50
CA GLY A 345 -9.20 -10.76 11.59
C GLY A 345 -10.09 -11.93 11.18
N SER A 346 -11.38 -11.79 11.39
CA SER A 346 -12.41 -12.75 10.96
C SER A 346 -12.98 -12.45 9.57
N GLY A 347 -12.62 -11.30 8.99
CA GLY A 347 -13.11 -10.84 7.70
C GLY A 347 -12.49 -11.57 6.49
N PRO A 348 -13.07 -11.41 5.31
CA PRO A 348 -12.62 -12.11 4.10
C PRO A 348 -11.27 -11.63 3.57
N GLN A 349 -10.86 -10.42 3.90
CA GLN A 349 -9.64 -9.81 3.36
C GLN A 349 -8.46 -9.91 4.32
N PHE A 350 -8.60 -9.45 5.57
CA PHE A 350 -7.54 -9.48 6.56
C PHE A 350 -7.68 -10.72 7.46
N ASN A 351 -7.63 -11.90 6.88
CA ASN A 351 -7.60 -13.17 7.59
C ASN A 351 -6.15 -13.61 7.92
N TYR A 352 -6.00 -14.74 8.62
CA TYR A 352 -4.68 -15.28 8.96
C TYR A 352 -3.77 -15.49 7.73
N ARG A 353 -4.33 -15.98 6.62
CA ARG A 353 -3.56 -16.23 5.40
C ARG A 353 -2.99 -14.94 4.82
N PHE A 354 -3.79 -13.87 4.80
CA PHE A 354 -3.33 -12.57 4.34
C PHE A 354 -2.29 -11.96 5.28
N ALA A 355 -2.55 -11.98 6.61
CA ALA A 355 -1.62 -11.46 7.61
C ALA A 355 -0.27 -12.21 7.57
N GLU A 356 -0.28 -13.54 7.42
CA GLU A 356 0.92 -14.35 7.26
C GLU A 356 1.67 -14.00 5.96
N ALA A 357 0.97 -13.88 4.84
CA ALA A 357 1.59 -13.48 3.58
C ALA A 357 2.22 -12.08 3.68
N GLN A 358 1.60 -11.16 4.41
CA GLN A 358 2.14 -9.83 4.66
C GLN A 358 3.43 -9.86 5.50
N THR A 359 3.58 -10.81 6.44
CA THR A 359 4.86 -10.99 7.16
C THR A 359 5.99 -11.44 6.24
N ARG A 360 5.70 -12.28 5.24
CA ARG A 360 6.70 -12.65 4.23
C ARG A 360 7.10 -11.45 3.38
N LEU A 361 6.12 -10.69 2.90
CA LEU A 361 6.35 -9.50 2.09
C LEU A 361 7.20 -8.46 2.83
N LEU A 362 6.85 -8.17 4.09
CA LEU A 362 7.41 -7.04 4.85
C LEU A 362 8.51 -7.45 5.86
N GLY A 363 8.75 -8.76 5.99
CA GLY A 363 9.85 -9.31 6.79
C GLY A 363 9.81 -8.90 8.26
N HIS A 364 10.98 -8.59 8.81
CA HIS A 364 11.17 -8.29 10.25
C HIS A 364 10.37 -7.08 10.77
N SER A 365 9.84 -6.24 9.88
CA SER A 365 9.07 -5.06 10.28
C SER A 365 7.65 -5.38 10.73
N VAL A 366 7.11 -6.56 10.41
CA VAL A 366 5.79 -7.00 10.84
C VAL A 366 5.90 -8.18 11.79
N THR A 367 5.35 -8.02 12.99
CA THR A 367 5.19 -9.10 13.96
C THR A 367 3.73 -9.54 13.99
N LEU A 368 3.46 -10.76 13.53
CA LEU A 368 2.14 -11.37 13.61
C LEU A 368 1.97 -12.06 14.94
N VAL A 369 1.04 -11.58 15.75
CA VAL A 369 0.60 -12.21 17.00
C VAL A 369 -0.73 -12.95 16.79
N GLN A 370 -1.04 -13.91 17.63
CA GLN A 370 -2.26 -14.71 17.47
C GLN A 370 -3.48 -14.00 18.04
N LYS A 371 -3.28 -13.18 19.07
CA LYS A 371 -4.35 -12.50 19.81
C LYS A 371 -3.98 -11.04 20.08
N PRO A 372 -4.98 -10.12 20.10
CA PRO A 372 -4.76 -8.72 20.43
C PRO A 372 -4.05 -8.49 21.77
N GLU A 373 -4.28 -9.36 22.75
CA GLU A 373 -3.74 -9.29 24.11
C GLU A 373 -2.22 -9.53 24.18
N GLU A 374 -1.60 -10.02 23.10
CA GLU A 374 -0.15 -10.20 23.00
C GLU A 374 0.59 -8.92 22.54
N THR A 375 -0.17 -7.89 22.16
CA THR A 375 0.38 -6.67 21.51
C THR A 375 1.32 -5.91 22.45
N ALA A 376 0.93 -5.65 23.68
CA ALA A 376 1.72 -4.86 24.62
C ALA A 376 3.07 -5.53 24.93
N LYS A 377 3.08 -6.83 25.20
CA LYS A 377 4.32 -7.60 25.43
C LYS A 377 5.23 -7.59 24.21
N THR A 378 4.63 -7.63 23.02
CA THR A 378 5.36 -7.54 21.75
C THR A 378 6.04 -6.17 21.60
N ILE A 379 5.33 -5.07 21.90
CA ILE A 379 5.90 -3.71 21.88
C ILE A 379 7.04 -3.62 22.88
N GLN A 380 6.85 -4.05 24.14
CA GLN A 380 7.90 -4.06 25.16
C GLN A 380 9.14 -4.84 24.70
N GLY A 381 8.93 -6.04 24.11
CA GLY A 381 10.01 -6.87 23.61
C GLY A 381 10.78 -6.27 22.41
N ILE A 382 10.14 -5.40 21.62
CA ILE A 382 10.78 -4.65 20.55
C ILE A 382 11.55 -3.47 21.13
N LEU A 383 10.93 -2.69 22.03
CA LEU A 383 11.56 -1.52 22.68
C LEU A 383 12.79 -1.90 23.52
N ALA A 384 12.78 -3.08 24.14
CA ALA A 384 13.91 -3.59 24.92
C ALA A 384 15.14 -3.98 24.06
N LYS A 385 15.01 -3.98 22.70
CA LYS A 385 16.05 -4.45 21.79
C LYS A 385 16.34 -3.40 20.69
N PRO A 386 17.23 -2.40 20.94
CA PRO A 386 17.57 -1.37 19.98
C PRO A 386 18.06 -1.92 18.63
N ASP A 387 18.85 -3.00 18.65
CA ASP A 387 19.32 -3.67 17.42
C ASP A 387 18.17 -4.17 16.55
N ARG A 388 17.06 -4.63 17.18
CA ARG A 388 15.86 -5.05 16.46
C ARG A 388 15.15 -3.88 15.79
N LEU A 389 15.10 -2.72 16.44
CA LEU A 389 14.53 -1.49 15.86
C LEU A 389 15.36 -1.03 14.66
N GLN A 390 16.70 -1.07 14.77
CA GLN A 390 17.59 -0.75 13.66
C GLN A 390 17.41 -1.72 12.47
N LEU A 391 17.30 -3.01 12.75
CA LEU A 391 17.01 -4.03 11.74
C LEU A 391 15.67 -3.76 11.05
N ILE A 392 14.63 -3.40 11.79
CA ILE A 392 13.29 -3.04 11.27
C ILE A 392 13.41 -1.82 10.36
N ALA A 393 14.11 -0.78 10.77
CA ALA A 393 14.29 0.43 9.97
C ALA A 393 15.00 0.14 8.64
N GLN A 394 16.07 -0.62 8.65
CA GLN A 394 16.78 -1.03 7.44
C GLN A 394 15.92 -1.93 6.54
N ASN A 395 15.19 -2.87 7.14
CA ASN A 395 14.30 -3.77 6.42
C ASN A 395 13.18 -3.01 5.72
N GLY A 396 12.57 -2.01 6.35
CA GLY A 396 11.51 -1.21 5.75
C GLY A 396 11.97 -0.52 4.46
N ILE A 397 13.10 0.16 4.48
CA ILE A 397 13.69 0.81 3.31
C ILE A 397 14.04 -0.22 2.22
N LYS A 398 14.54 -1.39 2.61
CA LYS A 398 14.91 -2.45 1.68
C LYS A 398 13.69 -3.05 0.96
N ARG A 399 12.58 -3.24 1.68
CA ARG A 399 11.34 -3.84 1.16
C ARG A 399 10.51 -2.87 0.31
N MET A 400 10.47 -1.61 0.73
CA MET A 400 9.58 -0.61 0.13
C MET A 400 10.30 0.39 -0.80
N GLY A 401 11.63 0.45 -0.74
CA GLY A 401 12.42 1.40 -1.52
C GLY A 401 12.45 2.81 -0.94
N LYS A 402 13.24 3.67 -1.59
CA LYS A 402 13.37 5.09 -1.22
C LYS A 402 12.31 5.93 -1.92
N PRO A 403 11.88 7.07 -1.34
CA PRO A 403 11.00 8.05 -1.98
C PRO A 403 11.52 8.54 -3.34
N GLY A 404 10.63 9.16 -4.15
CA GLY A 404 10.95 9.68 -5.46
C GLY A 404 10.94 8.62 -6.57
N ALA A 405 10.31 7.46 -6.32
CA ALA A 405 10.18 6.39 -7.30
C ALA A 405 9.36 6.83 -8.52
N ALA A 406 8.28 7.57 -8.33
CA ALA A 406 7.44 8.08 -9.42
C ALA A 406 8.24 8.94 -10.39
N ALA A 407 9.09 9.85 -9.88
CA ALA A 407 9.94 10.70 -10.69
C ALA A 407 11.00 9.90 -11.46
N ARG A 408 11.59 8.86 -10.85
CA ARG A 408 12.54 7.98 -11.54
C ARG A 408 11.88 7.16 -12.63
N ILE A 409 10.69 6.61 -12.35
CA ILE A 409 9.87 5.85 -13.32
C ILE A 409 9.44 6.76 -14.46
N ALA A 410 8.97 7.97 -14.21
CA ALA A 410 8.54 8.93 -15.23
C ALA A 410 9.67 9.25 -16.22
N ARG A 411 10.89 9.51 -15.72
CA ARG A 411 12.06 9.76 -16.57
C ARG A 411 12.44 8.55 -17.44
N CYS A 412 12.54 7.37 -16.82
CA CYS A 412 12.85 6.14 -17.54
C CYS A 412 11.76 5.79 -18.57
N LEU A 413 10.49 5.99 -18.21
CA LEU A 413 9.36 5.77 -19.11
C LEU A 413 9.46 6.67 -20.37
N LEU A 414 9.72 7.97 -20.19
CA LEU A 414 9.85 8.91 -21.30
C LEU A 414 11.02 8.52 -22.22
N GLU A 415 12.16 8.14 -21.66
CA GLU A 415 13.32 7.66 -22.41
C GLU A 415 12.99 6.40 -23.21
N LYS A 416 12.48 5.35 -22.55
CA LYS A 416 12.22 4.05 -23.19
C LYS A 416 11.05 4.03 -24.18
N MET A 417 10.14 4.99 -24.07
CA MET A 417 9.04 5.13 -25.03
C MET A 417 9.43 5.98 -26.26
N SER A 418 10.53 6.71 -26.20
CA SER A 418 11.06 7.51 -27.32
C SER A 418 12.02 6.70 -28.20
N GLU A 419 12.50 5.55 -27.73
CA GLU A 419 13.27 4.54 -28.47
C GLU A 419 12.33 3.65 -29.32
#